data_122c858f8a417c2e8d8b5e498d426025
#
_entry.id   122c858f8a417c2e8d8b5e498d426025
#
_cell.length_a   1.000
_cell.length_b   1.000
_cell.length_c   1.000
_cell.angle_alpha   90.00
_cell.angle_beta   90.00
_cell.angle_gamma   90.00
#
_symmetry.space_group_name_H-M   'P 1'
#
loop_
_entity.id
_entity.type
_entity.pdbx_description
1 polymer ?
#
loop_
_entity_poly.entity_id
_entity_poly.type
_entity_poly.pdbx_seq_one_letter_code
_entity_poly.pdbx_strand_id
1 'polypeptide(L)'
;WEMVDAKRIDKMLSPESAGNLWAALDAMITGKPYPIRALFTVGTTLFHRESDSTRLAKALKTLDLLVVQDLLPHEVCDYADYVLPATYFLERRETAGVKWALDGSVHMNDAGIRPPEGVEARHDVWILLEILRRAYPERAERVGYKECKTADEFDAWWNKFDDKGIAKFVKDQEAK
;
A
#
# COMPACT_ATOMS: atom_id res chain seq x y z
N TRP A 1 -1.35 -14.43 26.93
CA TRP A 1 -1.91 -13.91 25.67
C TRP A 1 -2.24 -15.13 24.79
N GLU A 2 -3.47 -15.62 24.87
CA GLU A 2 -3.94 -16.61 23.91
C GLU A 2 -3.94 -15.98 22.51
N MET A 3 -3.26 -16.63 21.59
CA MET A 3 -3.21 -16.19 20.21
C MET A 3 -4.62 -16.13 19.66
N VAL A 4 -4.92 -15.01 19.04
CA VAL A 4 -6.22 -14.77 18.40
C VAL A 4 -6.50 -15.88 17.41
N ASP A 5 -7.59 -16.62 17.61
CA ASP A 5 -8.09 -17.68 16.74
C ASP A 5 -8.09 -17.24 15.27
N ALA A 6 -7.69 -18.10 14.34
CA ALA A 6 -7.63 -17.84 12.90
C ALA A 6 -8.96 -17.26 12.35
N LYS A 7 -10.12 -17.70 12.89
CA LYS A 7 -11.44 -17.12 12.56
C LYS A 7 -11.62 -15.66 13.02
N ARG A 8 -10.84 -15.22 13.98
CA ARG A 8 -10.79 -13.83 14.43
C ARG A 8 -9.84 -13.01 13.57
N ILE A 9 -8.79 -13.63 13.03
CA ILE A 9 -7.89 -13.03 12.05
C ILE A 9 -8.65 -12.72 10.76
N ASP A 10 -9.49 -13.61 10.25
CA ASP A 10 -10.33 -13.36 9.07
C ASP A 10 -11.27 -12.16 9.24
N LYS A 11 -11.78 -11.92 10.45
CA LYS A 11 -12.56 -10.72 10.78
C LYS A 11 -11.70 -9.47 10.98
N MET A 12 -10.45 -9.62 11.42
CA MET A 12 -9.49 -8.51 11.59
C MET A 12 -8.80 -8.15 10.27
N LEU A 13 -8.75 -9.05 9.30
CA LEU A 13 -8.29 -8.83 7.93
C LEU A 13 -9.41 -8.32 7.01
N SER A 14 -10.56 -7.95 7.55
CA SER A 14 -11.52 -7.17 6.78
C SER A 14 -10.82 -5.89 6.30
N PRO A 15 -11.18 -5.33 5.12
CA PRO A 15 -10.56 -4.10 4.59
C PRO A 15 -10.59 -2.91 5.57
N GLU A 16 -11.30 -3.05 6.68
CA GLU A 16 -11.54 -2.02 7.70
C GLU A 16 -10.70 -2.20 8.97
N SER A 17 -9.99 -3.32 9.13
CA SER A 17 -9.16 -3.56 10.32
C SER A 17 -7.69 -3.62 9.98
N ALA A 18 -6.92 -2.70 10.55
CA ALA A 18 -5.47 -2.81 10.55
C ALA A 18 -5.06 -4.10 11.28
N GLY A 19 -4.30 -4.97 10.63
CA GLY A 19 -3.72 -6.14 11.28
C GLY A 19 -2.90 -5.76 12.52
N ASN A 20 -2.83 -6.65 13.49
CA ASN A 20 -2.00 -6.44 14.66
C ASN A 20 -0.52 -6.66 14.32
N LEU A 21 0.25 -5.57 14.21
CA LEU A 21 1.68 -5.62 13.90
C LEU A 21 2.45 -6.51 14.89
N TRP A 22 2.12 -6.46 16.18
CA TRP A 22 2.75 -7.29 17.22
C TRP A 22 2.61 -8.79 16.93
N ALA A 23 1.41 -9.23 16.56
CA ALA A 23 1.19 -10.63 16.18
C ALA A 23 1.94 -11.00 14.90
N ALA A 24 2.06 -10.07 13.95
CA ALA A 24 2.86 -10.27 12.74
C ALA A 24 4.35 -10.41 13.04
N LEU A 25 4.91 -9.59 13.94
CA LEU A 25 6.31 -9.71 14.36
C LEU A 25 6.58 -11.06 15.05
N ASP A 26 5.65 -11.54 15.90
CA ASP A 26 5.77 -12.87 16.50
C ASP A 26 5.74 -13.98 15.44
N ALA A 27 4.85 -13.88 14.48
CA ALA A 27 4.73 -14.85 13.40
C ALA A 27 6.00 -14.86 12.51
N MET A 28 6.61 -13.70 12.25
CA MET A 28 7.91 -13.60 11.56
C MET A 28 9.02 -14.33 12.36
N ILE A 29 9.12 -14.05 13.68
CA ILE A 29 10.18 -14.57 14.52
C ILE A 29 10.00 -16.05 14.84
N THR A 30 8.77 -16.49 15.13
CA THR A 30 8.48 -17.83 15.66
C THR A 30 7.94 -18.80 14.62
N GLY A 31 7.47 -18.31 13.49
CA GLY A 31 6.75 -19.10 12.48
C GLY A 31 5.35 -19.54 12.90
N LYS A 32 4.81 -18.99 14.02
CA LYS A 32 3.50 -19.39 14.55
C LYS A 32 2.52 -18.23 14.52
N PRO A 33 1.23 -18.45 14.21
CA PRO A 33 0.57 -19.72 13.84
C PRO A 33 0.95 -20.22 12.44
N TYR A 34 1.52 -19.36 11.60
CA TYR A 34 2.10 -19.66 10.29
C TYR A 34 3.27 -18.70 10.02
N PRO A 35 4.29 -19.11 9.25
CA PRO A 35 5.43 -18.26 8.98
C PRO A 35 5.05 -17.10 8.03
N ILE A 36 5.40 -15.88 8.42
CA ILE A 36 5.41 -14.73 7.51
C ILE A 36 6.82 -14.63 6.94
N ARG A 37 6.95 -14.83 5.64
CA ARG A 37 8.24 -14.91 4.95
C ARG A 37 8.51 -13.72 4.03
N ALA A 38 7.48 -12.97 3.69
CA ALA A 38 7.60 -11.78 2.86
C ALA A 38 6.80 -10.61 3.46
N LEU A 39 7.37 -9.42 3.37
CA LEU A 39 6.72 -8.19 3.77
C LEU A 39 6.86 -7.15 2.65
N PHE A 40 5.77 -6.48 2.35
CA PHE A 40 5.73 -5.31 1.48
C PHE A 40 5.23 -4.13 2.29
N THR A 41 6.05 -3.09 2.46
CA THR A 41 5.68 -1.86 3.17
C THR A 41 5.41 -0.74 2.18
N VAL A 42 4.36 0.02 2.41
CA VAL A 42 3.98 1.16 1.57
C VAL A 42 3.76 2.39 2.44
N GLY A 43 4.57 3.41 2.25
CA GLY A 43 4.43 4.71 2.91
C GLY A 43 4.42 4.60 4.44
N THR A 44 5.30 3.76 5.02
CA THR A 44 5.32 3.56 6.48
C THR A 44 6.71 3.37 7.05
N THR A 45 7.05 4.20 8.02
CA THR A 45 8.29 4.14 8.80
C THR A 45 8.07 3.23 10.03
N LEU A 46 8.25 1.92 9.87
CA LEU A 46 7.94 0.94 10.92
C LEU A 46 8.69 1.22 12.23
N PHE A 47 9.98 1.63 12.16
CA PHE A 47 10.77 1.92 13.37
C PHE A 47 10.24 3.12 14.17
N HIS A 48 9.52 4.05 13.55
CA HIS A 48 8.89 5.17 14.25
C HIS A 48 7.53 4.82 14.83
N ARG A 49 6.92 3.73 14.37
CA ARG A 49 5.59 3.29 14.81
C ARG A 49 5.63 2.15 15.81
N GLU A 50 6.76 1.43 15.85
CA GLU A 50 6.93 0.27 16.71
C GLU A 50 7.73 0.67 17.96
N SER A 51 7.20 0.36 19.15
CA SER A 51 7.84 0.69 20.43
C SER A 51 9.05 -0.20 20.74
N ASP A 52 9.11 -1.41 20.19
CA ASP A 52 10.23 -2.35 20.35
C ASP A 52 11.01 -2.48 19.03
N SER A 53 11.91 -1.53 18.80
CA SER A 53 12.78 -1.51 17.62
C SER A 53 13.71 -2.73 17.54
N THR A 54 14.13 -3.28 18.67
CA THR A 54 14.98 -4.48 18.71
C THR A 54 14.23 -5.71 18.19
N ARG A 55 12.99 -5.88 18.63
CA ARG A 55 12.11 -6.95 18.17
C ARG A 55 11.77 -6.79 16.69
N LEU A 56 11.48 -5.56 16.25
CA LEU A 56 11.24 -5.26 14.84
C LEU A 56 12.46 -5.64 13.99
N ALA A 57 13.65 -5.18 14.35
CA ALA A 57 14.89 -5.51 13.62
C ALA A 57 15.14 -7.02 13.55
N LYS A 58 14.84 -7.75 14.65
CA LYS A 58 14.91 -9.21 14.65
C LYS A 58 13.92 -9.83 13.69
N ALA A 59 12.66 -9.36 13.67
CA ALA A 59 11.62 -9.86 12.79
C ALA A 59 11.95 -9.62 11.32
N LEU A 60 12.41 -8.42 10.95
CA LEU A 60 12.78 -8.10 9.56
C LEU A 60 13.89 -9.01 9.03
N LYS A 61 14.86 -9.39 9.86
CA LYS A 61 15.95 -10.31 9.49
C LYS A 61 15.52 -11.76 9.24
N THR A 62 14.30 -12.14 9.63
CA THR A 62 13.78 -13.50 9.39
C THR A 62 13.02 -13.61 8.07
N LEU A 63 12.78 -12.51 7.40
CA LEU A 63 12.07 -12.50 6.12
C LEU A 63 12.96 -13.03 4.98
N ASP A 64 12.33 -13.72 4.04
CA ASP A 64 12.98 -14.12 2.78
C ASP A 64 12.90 -12.99 1.74
N LEU A 65 11.94 -12.07 1.90
CA LEU A 65 11.74 -10.93 1.01
C LEU A 65 11.17 -9.74 1.80
N LEU A 66 11.87 -8.62 1.74
CA LEU A 66 11.39 -7.33 2.22
C LEU A 66 11.43 -6.31 1.08
N VAL A 67 10.27 -5.79 0.72
CA VAL A 67 10.13 -4.71 -0.25
C VAL A 67 9.64 -3.46 0.47
N VAL A 68 10.34 -2.36 0.31
CA VAL A 68 9.97 -1.05 0.85
C VAL A 68 9.60 -0.13 -0.30
N GLN A 69 8.38 0.38 -0.27
CA GLN A 69 7.92 1.41 -1.19
C GLN A 69 7.66 2.68 -0.39
N ASP A 70 8.48 3.69 -0.58
CA ASP A 70 8.36 4.93 0.17
C ASP A 70 8.89 6.13 -0.63
N LEU A 71 8.61 7.34 -0.13
CA LEU A 71 9.05 8.62 -0.69
C LEU A 71 10.53 8.89 -0.42
N LEU A 72 10.97 8.50 0.76
CA LEU A 72 12.31 8.77 1.29
C LEU A 72 12.91 7.51 1.89
N PRO A 73 14.23 7.31 1.77
CA PRO A 73 14.90 6.23 2.47
C PRO A 73 14.82 6.45 3.99
N HIS A 74 14.59 5.37 4.71
CA HIS A 74 14.52 5.34 6.17
C HIS A 74 15.07 3.99 6.69
N GLU A 75 15.13 3.80 8.00
CA GLU A 75 15.84 2.70 8.64
C GLU A 75 15.39 1.30 8.17
N VAL A 76 14.14 1.13 7.73
CA VAL A 76 13.67 -0.16 7.20
C VAL A 76 14.36 -0.51 5.88
N CYS A 77 14.79 0.51 5.11
CA CYS A 77 15.50 0.30 3.84
C CYS A 77 16.84 -0.42 4.03
N ASP A 78 17.48 -0.30 5.20
CA ASP A 78 18.71 -1.01 5.52
C ASP A 78 18.54 -2.54 5.62
N TYR A 79 17.29 -3.00 5.75
CA TYR A 79 16.91 -4.42 5.81
C TYR A 79 16.27 -4.89 4.51
N ALA A 80 15.94 -4.00 3.58
CA ALA A 80 15.16 -4.30 2.40
C ALA A 80 15.98 -4.98 1.30
N ASP A 81 15.37 -5.95 0.62
CA ASP A 81 15.91 -6.52 -0.62
C ASP A 81 15.66 -5.58 -1.80
N TYR A 82 14.54 -4.85 -1.77
CA TYR A 82 14.18 -3.87 -2.80
C TYR A 82 13.60 -2.62 -2.16
N VAL A 83 14.05 -1.45 -2.65
CA VAL A 83 13.47 -0.15 -2.32
C VAL A 83 12.89 0.43 -3.61
N LEU A 84 11.59 0.70 -3.60
CA LEU A 84 10.85 1.22 -4.74
C LEU A 84 10.44 2.67 -4.47
N PRO A 85 10.99 3.65 -5.21
CA PRO A 85 10.66 5.04 -4.97
C PRO A 85 9.22 5.35 -5.41
N ALA A 86 8.48 6.01 -4.52
CA ALA A 86 7.12 6.47 -4.77
C ALA A 86 7.06 7.97 -5.04
N THR A 87 6.07 8.42 -5.81
CA THR A 87 5.84 9.86 -6.02
C THR A 87 5.21 10.49 -4.78
N TYR A 88 5.59 11.74 -4.53
CA TYR A 88 4.99 12.57 -3.48
C TYR A 88 3.56 12.98 -3.86
N PHE A 89 2.71 13.30 -2.87
CA PHE A 89 1.29 13.59 -3.14
C PHE A 89 1.07 14.82 -4.05
N LEU A 90 2.01 15.77 -4.10
CA LEU A 90 1.96 16.90 -5.04
C LEU A 90 2.40 16.54 -6.46
N GLU A 91 3.02 15.39 -6.66
CA GLU A 91 3.52 14.90 -7.95
C GLU A 91 2.53 13.98 -8.66
N ARG A 92 1.40 13.68 -8.01
CA ARG A 92 0.36 12.79 -8.52
C ARG A 92 -1.04 13.28 -8.18
N ARG A 93 -2.03 12.84 -8.95
CA ARG A 93 -3.42 12.97 -8.54
C ARG A 93 -3.72 11.95 -7.44
N GLU A 94 -4.32 12.43 -6.37
CA GLU A 94 -4.72 11.59 -5.25
C GLU A 94 -6.12 11.97 -4.76
N THR A 95 -6.96 10.97 -4.57
CA THR A 95 -8.26 11.15 -3.95
C THR A 95 -8.15 10.70 -2.50
N ALA A 96 -8.20 11.65 -1.58
CA ALA A 96 -8.24 11.35 -0.16
C ALA A 96 -9.53 10.57 0.14
N GLY A 97 -9.33 9.38 0.70
CA GLY A 97 -10.40 8.41 0.87
C GLY A 97 -11.59 8.98 1.64
N VAL A 98 -12.72 8.90 1.01
CA VAL A 98 -14.04 9.30 1.52
C VAL A 98 -14.34 8.78 2.93
N LYS A 99 -13.75 7.66 3.32
CA LYS A 99 -13.91 7.06 4.66
C LYS A 99 -13.32 7.91 5.79
N TRP A 100 -12.41 8.83 5.49
CA TRP A 100 -11.73 9.65 6.49
C TRP A 100 -12.32 11.06 6.62
N ALA A 101 -13.14 11.47 5.67
CA ALA A 101 -13.85 12.74 5.76
C ALA A 101 -15.08 12.58 6.65
N LEU A 102 -15.03 13.09 7.87
CA LEU A 102 -16.12 13.04 8.84
C LEU A 102 -17.39 13.77 8.35
N ASP A 103 -17.24 14.65 7.38
CA ASP A 103 -18.31 15.44 6.76
C ASP A 103 -18.85 14.80 5.47
N GLY A 104 -18.34 13.62 5.06
CA GLY A 104 -18.71 12.94 3.82
C GLY A 104 -18.17 13.59 2.55
N SER A 105 -17.25 14.56 2.67
CA SER A 105 -16.63 15.19 1.50
C SER A 105 -15.60 14.29 0.83
N VAL A 106 -15.42 14.48 -0.48
CA VAL A 106 -14.32 13.88 -1.26
C VAL A 106 -13.29 14.97 -1.53
N HIS A 107 -12.09 14.77 -1.01
CA HIS A 107 -10.99 15.66 -1.29
C HIS A 107 -10.17 15.09 -2.44
N MET A 108 -9.96 15.87 -3.47
CA MET A 108 -9.16 15.54 -4.63
C MET A 108 -8.00 16.50 -4.75
N ASN A 109 -6.82 15.96 -4.97
CA ASN A 109 -5.60 16.72 -5.21
C ASN A 109 -5.08 16.38 -6.59
N ASP A 110 -4.95 17.37 -7.46
CA ASP A 110 -4.28 17.18 -8.75
C ASP A 110 -2.77 17.36 -8.60
N ALA A 111 -1.99 16.75 -9.48
CA ALA A 111 -0.55 16.92 -9.52
C ALA A 111 -0.22 18.40 -9.79
N GLY A 112 0.48 19.04 -8.83
CA GLY A 112 0.93 20.43 -8.93
C GLY A 112 2.34 20.57 -9.46
N ILE A 113 3.15 19.51 -9.32
CA ILE A 113 4.54 19.45 -9.77
C ILE A 113 4.79 18.09 -10.43
N ARG A 114 5.89 17.98 -11.16
CA ARG A 114 6.35 16.67 -11.68
C ARG A 114 7.57 16.22 -10.88
N PRO A 115 7.77 14.88 -10.75
CA PRO A 115 9.02 14.35 -10.21
C PRO A 115 10.22 14.95 -10.95
N PRO A 116 11.36 15.17 -10.28
CA PRO A 116 12.59 15.63 -10.91
C PRO A 116 13.00 14.71 -12.06
N GLU A 117 13.58 15.27 -13.10
CA GLU A 117 14.08 14.51 -14.25
C GLU A 117 15.13 13.47 -13.79
N GLY A 118 15.03 12.25 -14.33
CA GLY A 118 15.92 11.14 -13.97
C GLY A 118 15.55 10.38 -12.70
N VAL A 119 14.49 10.77 -11.99
CA VAL A 119 13.97 10.02 -10.84
C VAL A 119 12.98 8.97 -11.32
N GLU A 120 13.18 7.72 -10.92
CA GLU A 120 12.29 6.59 -11.27
C GLU A 120 11.10 6.43 -10.31
N ALA A 121 10.72 7.51 -9.59
CA ALA A 121 9.56 7.47 -8.70
C ALA A 121 8.27 7.25 -9.48
N ARG A 122 7.41 6.39 -8.95
CA ARG A 122 6.12 6.05 -9.57
C ARG A 122 4.99 6.14 -8.56
N HIS A 123 3.79 6.36 -9.07
CA HIS A 123 2.57 6.33 -8.24
C HIS A 123 2.46 4.98 -7.51
N ASP A 124 2.10 5.01 -6.22
CA ASP A 124 1.98 3.80 -5.38
C ASP A 124 1.13 2.72 -6.02
N VAL A 125 -0.03 3.11 -6.54
CA VAL A 125 -0.96 2.19 -7.20
C VAL A 125 -0.36 1.62 -8.49
N TRP A 126 0.42 2.42 -9.22
CA TRP A 126 1.08 1.92 -10.43
C TRP A 126 2.06 0.79 -10.13
N ILE A 127 2.90 0.98 -9.09
CA ILE A 127 3.84 -0.06 -8.65
C ILE A 127 3.09 -1.36 -8.29
N LEU A 128 2.02 -1.24 -7.49
CA LEU A 128 1.22 -2.39 -7.08
C LEU A 128 0.51 -3.08 -8.26
N LEU A 129 -0.02 -2.30 -9.22
CA LEU A 129 -0.67 -2.84 -10.41
C LEU A 129 0.31 -3.53 -11.36
N GLU A 130 1.54 -3.03 -11.48
CA GLU A 130 2.58 -3.71 -12.26
C GLU A 130 3.00 -5.04 -11.64
N ILE A 131 3.10 -5.11 -10.31
CA ILE A 131 3.32 -6.36 -9.60
C ILE A 131 2.14 -7.31 -9.81
N LEU A 132 0.90 -6.82 -9.63
CA LEU A 132 -0.32 -7.60 -9.83
C LEU A 132 -0.39 -8.16 -11.26
N ARG A 133 -0.13 -7.32 -12.28
CA ARG A 133 -0.17 -7.71 -13.69
C ARG A 133 0.81 -8.84 -14.01
N ARG A 134 1.98 -8.81 -13.42
CA ARG A 134 3.01 -9.83 -13.62
C ARG A 134 2.74 -11.12 -12.85
N ALA A 135 2.22 -11.01 -11.64
CA ALA A 135 1.93 -12.16 -10.78
C ALA A 135 0.58 -12.82 -11.10
N TYR A 136 -0.44 -12.00 -11.43
CA TYR A 136 -1.82 -12.43 -11.63
C TYR A 136 -2.48 -11.62 -12.77
N PRO A 137 -2.09 -11.87 -14.03
CA PRO A 137 -2.55 -11.08 -15.18
C PRO A 137 -4.07 -11.04 -15.31
N GLU A 138 -4.76 -12.13 -15.01
CA GLU A 138 -6.23 -12.21 -15.05
C GLU A 138 -6.91 -11.29 -14.02
N ARG A 139 -6.24 -10.96 -12.90
CA ARG A 139 -6.77 -10.02 -11.91
C ARG A 139 -6.58 -8.57 -12.35
N ALA A 140 -5.43 -8.26 -12.96
CA ALA A 140 -5.19 -6.95 -13.54
C ALA A 140 -6.20 -6.63 -14.66
N GLU A 141 -6.50 -7.63 -15.51
CA GLU A 141 -7.50 -7.50 -16.57
C GLU A 141 -8.91 -7.22 -16.04
N ARG A 142 -9.31 -7.83 -14.91
CA ARG A 142 -10.61 -7.57 -14.26
C ARG A 142 -10.81 -6.11 -13.85
N VAL A 143 -9.75 -5.43 -13.45
CA VAL A 143 -9.80 -3.99 -13.14
C VAL A 143 -9.54 -3.12 -14.37
N GLY A 144 -9.37 -3.73 -15.53
CA GLY A 144 -9.11 -3.05 -16.79
C GLY A 144 -7.72 -2.41 -16.88
N TYR A 145 -6.78 -2.88 -16.06
CA TYR A 145 -5.40 -2.41 -16.09
C TYR A 145 -4.62 -3.11 -17.20
N LYS A 146 -3.94 -2.30 -18.00
CA LYS A 146 -2.97 -2.74 -18.99
C LYS A 146 -1.61 -2.15 -18.66
N GLU A 147 -0.55 -2.73 -19.25
CA GLU A 147 0.79 -2.18 -19.08
C GLU A 147 0.84 -0.70 -19.47
N CYS A 148 1.29 0.13 -18.55
CA CYS A 148 1.61 1.53 -18.80
C CYS A 148 3.14 1.67 -18.88
N LYS A 149 3.63 2.28 -19.94
CA LYS A 149 5.07 2.47 -20.16
C LYS A 149 5.56 3.80 -19.63
N THR A 150 4.67 4.77 -19.51
CA THR A 150 4.97 6.13 -19.07
C THR A 150 4.04 6.55 -17.94
N ALA A 151 4.46 7.56 -17.15
CA ALA A 151 3.63 8.15 -16.13
C ALA A 151 2.34 8.75 -16.72
N ASP A 152 2.43 9.41 -17.88
CA ASP A 152 1.27 10.01 -18.53
C ASP A 152 0.23 8.96 -18.94
N GLU A 153 0.66 7.77 -19.41
CA GLU A 153 -0.24 6.65 -19.71
C GLU A 153 -0.93 6.13 -18.46
N PHE A 154 -0.17 6.01 -17.35
CA PHE A 154 -0.73 5.59 -16.08
C PHE A 154 -1.71 6.62 -15.54
N ASP A 155 -1.36 7.90 -15.55
CA ASP A 155 -2.21 8.99 -15.05
C ASP A 155 -3.52 9.07 -15.85
N ALA A 156 -3.47 8.91 -17.17
CA ALA A 156 -4.68 8.87 -18.01
C ALA A 156 -5.61 7.69 -17.65
N TRP A 157 -5.03 6.52 -17.35
CA TRP A 157 -5.81 5.35 -16.91
C TRP A 157 -6.35 5.56 -15.50
N TRP A 158 -5.50 6.03 -14.56
CA TRP A 158 -5.85 6.21 -13.16
C TRP A 158 -6.94 7.25 -12.97
N ASN A 159 -6.83 8.40 -13.61
CA ASN A 159 -7.83 9.46 -13.53
C ASN A 159 -9.21 8.97 -13.97
N LYS A 160 -9.26 8.22 -15.07
CA LYS A 160 -10.52 7.63 -15.56
C LYS A 160 -11.09 6.56 -14.62
N PHE A 161 -10.24 5.80 -13.95
CA PHE A 161 -10.64 4.79 -12.97
C PHE A 161 -11.18 5.47 -11.71
N ASP A 162 -10.47 6.46 -11.21
CA ASP A 162 -10.79 7.23 -10.01
C ASP A 162 -12.09 8.03 -10.16
N ASP A 163 -12.28 8.72 -11.28
CA ASP A 163 -13.52 9.45 -11.60
C ASP A 163 -14.76 8.54 -11.59
N LYS A 164 -14.64 7.30 -12.06
CA LYS A 164 -15.74 6.33 -11.99
C LYS A 164 -16.02 5.89 -10.56
N GLY A 165 -15.00 5.73 -9.74
CA GLY A 165 -15.11 5.40 -8.32
C GLY A 165 -15.83 6.49 -7.55
N ILE A 166 -15.45 7.76 -7.78
CA ILE A 166 -16.06 8.95 -7.19
C ILE A 166 -17.54 9.05 -7.60
N ALA A 167 -17.83 8.94 -8.90
CA ALA A 167 -19.19 9.03 -9.41
C ALA A 167 -20.12 7.94 -8.83
N LYS A 168 -19.60 6.72 -8.65
CA LYS A 168 -20.33 5.65 -7.99
C LYS A 168 -20.60 5.99 -6.53
N PHE A 169 -19.57 6.46 -5.81
CA PHE A 169 -19.72 6.82 -4.40
C PHE A 169 -20.78 7.90 -4.19
N VAL A 170 -20.75 8.98 -4.98
CA VAL A 170 -21.74 10.07 -4.90
C VAL A 170 -23.15 9.52 -5.05
N LYS A 171 -23.40 8.67 -6.07
CA LYS A 171 -24.70 8.02 -6.27
C LYS A 171 -25.14 7.17 -5.07
N ASP A 172 -24.20 6.43 -4.46
CA ASP A 172 -24.50 5.58 -3.30
C ASP A 172 -24.83 6.40 -2.06
N GLN A 173 -24.34 7.66 -1.95
CA GLN A 173 -24.72 8.58 -0.86
C GLN A 173 -26.08 9.26 -1.10
N GLU A 174 -26.38 9.64 -2.35
CA GLU A 174 -27.68 10.23 -2.72
C GLU A 174 -28.86 9.24 -2.56
N ALA A 175 -28.58 7.93 -2.57
CA ALA A 175 -29.57 6.87 -2.43
C ALA A 175 -29.88 6.48 -0.98
N LYS A 176 -29.20 7.06 0.00
CA LYS A 176 -29.41 6.85 1.45
C LYS A 176 -30.26 7.92 2.08
#